data_ad5542b4470c1ffd1ecd3587de961ae0
#
_entry.id   ad5542b4470c1ffd1ecd3587de961ae0
#
_cell.length_a   1.000
_cell.length_b   1.000
_cell.length_c   1.000
_cell.angle_alpha   90.00
_cell.angle_beta   90.00
_cell.angle_gamma   90.00
#
_symmetry.space_group_name_H-M   'P 1'
#
loop_
_entity.id
_entity.type
_entity.pdbx_description
1 polymer ?
#
loop_
_entity_poly.entity_id
_entity_poly.type
_entity_poly.pdbx_seq_one_letter_code
_entity_poly.pdbx_strand_id
1 'polypeptide(L)'
;MNKIIFSSLMIFALIAVPVANAQFGAPAYQKSTHLIIDELNNIEAKHVIGFSNDPVMVNLFEGAIAESITVTNEDGKELEFAIVGMSDYGAVTIFSADKNTIIKYNLKNMFRQSDNLLTLNIGYPKTFGILFSEKTDQIFLNNQIIQLGDKKGISINGGGYVNVDYYSKNLKHIEEVIWEENKFDVEIITDSEIDEFNFDQESKSISFQVNEKNKFVTISMEEELLGGPYVILLNDEKIKYTKSSSKENYVSLSMKPESPGEITIIGTTVIPEFSMFLPLIMGFVIILTVPFMKKFSLH
;
A
#
# COMPACT_ATOMS: atom_id res chain seq x y z
N MET A 1 -61.03 47.06 -14.38
CA MET A 1 -60.80 45.64 -14.62
C MET A 1 -59.46 45.33 -15.29
N ASN A 2 -58.97 46.18 -16.22
CA ASN A 2 -57.75 45.89 -16.99
C ASN A 2 -56.41 46.02 -16.26
N LYS A 3 -56.31 46.75 -15.13
CA LYS A 3 -55.09 46.90 -14.37
C LYS A 3 -54.77 45.68 -13.51
N ILE A 4 -55.75 44.94 -13.02
CA ILE A 4 -55.58 43.74 -12.22
C ILE A 4 -55.10 42.58 -13.08
N ILE A 5 -55.59 42.47 -14.32
CA ILE A 5 -55.21 41.45 -15.29
C ILE A 5 -53.74 41.64 -15.70
N PHE A 6 -53.29 42.89 -15.90
CA PHE A 6 -51.89 43.17 -16.26
C PHE A 6 -50.93 42.86 -15.12
N SER A 7 -51.28 43.15 -13.87
CA SER A 7 -50.44 42.78 -12.68
C SER A 7 -50.37 41.27 -12.49
N SER A 8 -51.47 40.53 -12.70
CA SER A 8 -51.50 39.09 -12.58
C SER A 8 -50.65 38.40 -13.67
N LEU A 9 -50.66 38.95 -14.91
CA LEU A 9 -49.82 38.41 -15.99
C LEU A 9 -48.32 38.66 -15.77
N MET A 10 -47.97 39.79 -15.14
CA MET A 10 -46.59 40.14 -14.84
C MET A 10 -46.00 39.25 -13.69
N ILE A 11 -46.84 38.88 -12.71
CA ILE A 11 -46.48 37.98 -11.62
C ILE A 11 -46.30 36.55 -12.17
N PHE A 12 -47.14 36.09 -13.10
CA PHE A 12 -46.98 34.79 -13.76
C PHE A 12 -45.75 34.70 -14.64
N ALA A 13 -45.35 35.79 -15.32
CA ALA A 13 -44.12 35.84 -16.11
C ALA A 13 -42.84 35.77 -15.25
N LEU A 14 -42.91 36.27 -14.01
CA LEU A 14 -41.79 36.19 -13.05
C LEU A 14 -41.65 34.79 -12.42
N ILE A 15 -42.72 33.97 -12.37
CA ILE A 15 -42.69 32.59 -11.84
C ILE A 15 -42.25 31.61 -12.94
N ALA A 16 -42.38 31.97 -14.20
CA ALA A 16 -41.99 31.15 -15.36
C ALA A 16 -40.56 31.41 -15.85
N VAL A 17 -39.69 32.03 -15.04
CA VAL A 17 -38.26 32.02 -15.31
C VAL A 17 -37.80 30.57 -15.13
N PRO A 18 -37.43 29.88 -16.23
CA PRO A 18 -36.84 28.55 -16.08
C PRO A 18 -35.64 28.74 -15.17
N VAL A 19 -35.63 28.03 -14.05
CA VAL A 19 -34.40 27.87 -13.24
C VAL A 19 -33.41 27.22 -14.20
N ALA A 20 -32.56 28.03 -14.83
CA ALA A 20 -31.45 27.53 -15.59
C ALA A 20 -30.55 26.84 -14.57
N ASN A 21 -30.80 25.56 -14.36
CA ASN A 21 -29.80 24.72 -13.75
C ASN A 21 -28.62 24.77 -14.72
N ALA A 22 -27.64 25.59 -14.39
CA ALA A 22 -26.36 25.55 -15.07
C ALA A 22 -25.78 24.13 -14.82
N GLN A 23 -26.10 23.22 -15.73
CA GLN A 23 -25.48 21.90 -15.75
C GLN A 23 -24.04 22.13 -16.16
N PHE A 24 -23.12 22.11 -15.16
CA PHE A 24 -21.68 22.19 -15.36
C PHE A 24 -21.10 20.95 -16.08
N GLY A 25 -21.90 20.18 -16.77
CA GLY A 25 -21.57 18.96 -17.47
C GLY A 25 -22.01 17.69 -16.72
N ALA A 26 -22.21 16.62 -17.46
CA ALA A 26 -22.44 15.28 -16.88
C ALA A 26 -21.15 14.73 -16.26
N PRO A 27 -21.23 13.84 -15.25
CA PRO A 27 -20.04 13.18 -14.72
C PRO A 27 -19.28 12.44 -15.82
N ALA A 28 -18.00 12.72 -15.97
CA ALA A 28 -17.15 12.11 -16.99
C ALA A 28 -16.99 10.59 -16.79
N TYR A 29 -16.92 9.86 -17.92
CA TYR A 29 -16.45 8.48 -17.90
C TYR A 29 -14.93 8.45 -17.74
N GLN A 30 -14.46 8.13 -16.54
CA GLN A 30 -13.03 8.03 -16.23
C GLN A 30 -12.53 6.62 -16.54
N LYS A 31 -11.56 6.52 -17.45
CA LYS A 31 -10.89 5.26 -17.83
C LYS A 31 -9.85 4.88 -16.79
N SER A 32 -9.08 5.85 -16.30
CA SER A 32 -8.12 5.65 -15.21
C SER A 32 -7.87 6.94 -14.47
N THR A 33 -7.50 6.81 -13.21
CA THR A 33 -7.11 7.92 -12.32
C THR A 33 -5.92 7.46 -11.50
N HIS A 34 -4.83 8.21 -11.52
CA HIS A 34 -3.60 7.87 -10.79
C HIS A 34 -3.04 9.10 -10.08
N LEU A 35 -2.50 8.85 -8.91
CA LEU A 35 -1.54 9.72 -8.24
C LEU A 35 -0.15 9.16 -8.49
N ILE A 36 0.78 10.01 -8.88
CA ILE A 36 2.17 9.67 -9.17
C ILE A 36 3.04 10.43 -8.17
N ILE A 37 3.71 9.70 -7.31
CA ILE A 37 4.61 10.24 -6.27
C ILE A 37 6.04 10.07 -6.75
N ASP A 38 6.74 11.19 -6.95
CA ASP A 38 8.13 11.18 -7.40
C ASP A 38 9.14 10.96 -6.26
N GLU A 39 10.43 10.92 -6.56
CA GLU A 39 11.51 10.75 -5.59
C GLU A 39 11.66 11.92 -4.60
N LEU A 40 11.12 13.08 -4.93
CA LEU A 40 11.10 14.28 -4.09
C LEU A 40 9.81 14.40 -3.28
N ASN A 41 8.93 13.38 -3.36
CA ASN A 41 7.61 13.34 -2.75
C ASN A 41 6.63 14.40 -3.30
N ASN A 42 6.84 14.89 -4.52
CA ASN A 42 5.82 15.65 -5.22
C ASN A 42 4.74 14.69 -5.74
N ILE A 43 3.50 15.16 -5.78
CA ILE A 43 2.37 14.37 -6.25
C ILE A 43 1.77 15.01 -7.49
N GLU A 44 1.79 14.30 -8.62
CA GLU A 44 1.03 14.61 -9.84
C GLU A 44 -0.21 13.71 -9.87
N ALA A 45 -1.38 14.31 -10.05
CA ALA A 45 -2.60 13.58 -10.37
C ALA A 45 -2.79 13.53 -11.89
N LYS A 46 -3.17 12.35 -12.39
CA LYS A 46 -3.45 12.11 -13.82
C LYS A 46 -4.78 11.40 -13.97
N HIS A 47 -5.72 12.01 -14.70
CA HIS A 47 -6.97 11.39 -15.12
C HIS A 47 -6.95 11.13 -16.61
N VAL A 48 -7.45 9.97 -17.03
CA VAL A 48 -7.73 9.65 -18.42
C VAL A 48 -9.25 9.50 -18.57
N ILE A 49 -9.84 10.37 -19.37
CA ILE A 49 -11.28 10.49 -19.57
C ILE A 49 -11.62 9.97 -20.95
N GLY A 50 -12.71 9.22 -21.08
CA GLY A 50 -13.25 8.83 -22.38
C GLY A 50 -13.71 10.05 -23.18
N PHE A 51 -13.67 9.96 -24.50
CA PHE A 51 -14.19 11.03 -25.37
C PHE A 51 -15.66 11.35 -25.07
N SER A 52 -16.04 12.61 -25.25
CA SER A 52 -17.42 13.08 -25.14
C SER A 52 -17.63 14.29 -26.02
N ASN A 53 -18.72 14.27 -26.78
CA ASN A 53 -19.14 15.43 -27.58
C ASN A 53 -19.87 16.50 -26.72
N ASP A 54 -20.37 16.07 -25.54
CA ASP A 54 -21.05 16.95 -24.59
C ASP A 54 -20.07 17.37 -23.48
N PRO A 55 -20.30 18.54 -22.85
CA PRO A 55 -19.50 18.96 -21.70
C PRO A 55 -19.53 17.92 -20.56
N VAL A 56 -18.36 17.55 -20.04
CA VAL A 56 -18.24 16.60 -18.95
C VAL A 56 -17.44 17.20 -17.80
N MET A 57 -17.79 16.80 -16.58
CA MET A 57 -17.15 17.27 -15.35
C MET A 57 -16.34 16.15 -14.69
N VAL A 58 -15.13 16.51 -14.26
CA VAL A 58 -14.20 15.64 -13.53
C VAL A 58 -13.87 16.27 -12.20
N ASN A 59 -14.18 15.58 -11.10
CA ASN A 59 -13.74 16.00 -9.78
C ASN A 59 -12.22 15.86 -9.68
N LEU A 60 -11.59 16.84 -9.03
CA LEU A 60 -10.16 16.80 -8.72
C LEU A 60 -9.93 16.21 -7.34
N PHE A 61 -8.72 15.77 -7.08
CA PHE A 61 -8.29 15.44 -5.71
C PHE A 61 -8.20 16.72 -4.87
N GLU A 62 -8.39 16.58 -3.57
CA GLU A 62 -8.09 17.63 -2.60
C GLU A 62 -6.63 18.11 -2.75
N GLY A 63 -6.39 19.39 -2.54
CA GLY A 63 -5.05 19.97 -2.67
C GLY A 63 -4.60 20.29 -4.10
N ALA A 64 -5.46 20.14 -5.11
CA ALA A 64 -5.14 20.48 -6.49
C ALA A 64 -4.68 21.94 -6.65
N ILE A 65 -3.57 22.16 -7.36
CA ILE A 65 -3.03 23.48 -7.67
C ILE A 65 -3.61 23.95 -9.01
N ALA A 66 -4.46 24.97 -8.99
CA ALA A 66 -5.19 25.45 -10.17
C ALA A 66 -4.27 25.79 -11.35
N GLU A 67 -3.18 26.49 -11.06
CA GLU A 67 -2.22 26.96 -12.06
C GLU A 67 -1.42 25.82 -12.73
N SER A 68 -1.44 24.63 -12.12
CA SER A 68 -0.77 23.44 -12.66
C SER A 68 -1.66 22.57 -13.54
N ILE A 69 -2.96 22.88 -13.65
CA ILE A 69 -3.91 22.07 -14.39
C ILE A 69 -3.64 22.21 -15.90
N THR A 70 -3.41 21.08 -16.52
CA THR A 70 -3.30 20.94 -17.97
C THR A 70 -4.34 19.95 -18.46
N VAL A 71 -5.00 20.28 -19.58
CA VAL A 71 -5.99 19.42 -20.24
C VAL A 71 -5.63 19.26 -21.69
N THR A 72 -5.30 18.03 -22.09
CA THR A 72 -4.90 17.70 -23.47
C THR A 72 -5.69 16.50 -23.98
N ASN A 73 -5.77 16.33 -25.28
CA ASN A 73 -6.17 15.04 -25.83
C ASN A 73 -5.00 14.05 -25.83
N GLU A 74 -5.23 12.81 -26.26
CA GLU A 74 -4.20 11.75 -26.31
C GLU A 74 -3.06 12.04 -27.31
N ASP A 75 -3.25 12.97 -28.25
CA ASP A 75 -2.21 13.43 -29.18
C ASP A 75 -1.38 14.59 -28.58
N GLY A 76 -1.69 15.05 -27.36
CA GLY A 76 -1.01 16.17 -26.71
C GLY A 76 -1.55 17.57 -27.09
N LYS A 77 -2.63 17.65 -27.87
CA LYS A 77 -3.25 18.93 -28.21
C LYS A 77 -4.04 19.46 -27.00
N GLU A 78 -3.81 20.72 -26.64
CA GLU A 78 -4.55 21.41 -25.59
C GLU A 78 -6.04 21.52 -25.92
N LEU A 79 -6.87 21.33 -24.88
CA LEU A 79 -8.33 21.43 -24.94
C LEU A 79 -8.81 22.57 -24.07
N GLU A 80 -9.93 23.21 -24.48
CA GLU A 80 -10.60 24.25 -23.67
C GLU A 80 -11.29 23.60 -22.46
N PHE A 81 -11.10 24.19 -21.30
CA PHE A 81 -11.69 23.74 -20.05
C PHE A 81 -12.03 24.91 -19.13
N ALA A 82 -12.90 24.67 -18.16
CA ALA A 82 -13.19 25.58 -17.07
C ALA A 82 -12.95 24.91 -15.72
N ILE A 83 -12.43 25.67 -14.75
CA ILE A 83 -12.24 25.20 -13.37
C ILE A 83 -13.43 25.70 -12.54
N VAL A 84 -14.00 24.81 -11.73
CA VAL A 84 -15.16 25.08 -10.88
C VAL A 84 -14.83 24.69 -9.44
N GLY A 85 -15.01 25.60 -8.49
CA GLY A 85 -14.94 25.34 -7.05
C GLY A 85 -13.56 24.87 -6.57
N MET A 86 -12.62 25.80 -6.31
CA MET A 86 -11.24 25.45 -5.93
C MET A 86 -10.91 25.62 -4.44
N SER A 87 -11.89 25.77 -3.54
CA SER A 87 -11.57 25.90 -2.10
C SER A 87 -11.08 24.58 -1.48
N ASP A 88 -11.94 23.55 -1.50
CA ASP A 88 -11.59 22.24 -0.92
C ASP A 88 -11.81 21.10 -1.93
N TYR A 89 -12.82 21.22 -2.78
CA TYR A 89 -13.15 20.24 -3.82
C TYR A 89 -13.32 20.94 -5.16
N GLY A 90 -12.29 20.87 -5.99
CA GLY A 90 -12.34 21.42 -7.34
C GLY A 90 -12.87 20.42 -8.36
N ALA A 91 -13.34 20.94 -9.48
CA ALA A 91 -13.67 20.16 -10.66
C ALA A 91 -13.19 20.86 -11.92
N VAL A 92 -12.93 20.08 -12.96
CA VAL A 92 -12.65 20.57 -14.31
C VAL A 92 -13.83 20.19 -15.20
N THR A 93 -14.39 21.17 -15.90
CA THR A 93 -15.35 20.96 -16.98
C THR A 93 -14.61 21.01 -18.31
N ILE A 94 -14.68 19.93 -19.07
CA ILE A 94 -14.17 19.81 -20.45
C ILE A 94 -15.34 20.04 -21.36
N PHE A 95 -15.25 20.99 -22.31
CA PHE A 95 -16.41 21.38 -23.12
C PHE A 95 -16.79 20.32 -24.16
N SER A 96 -15.84 19.82 -24.93
CA SER A 96 -16.04 18.69 -25.84
C SER A 96 -14.69 18.12 -26.22
N ALA A 97 -14.64 16.83 -26.52
CA ALA A 97 -13.42 16.16 -27.00
C ALA A 97 -13.82 15.01 -27.92
N ASP A 98 -13.19 14.94 -29.08
CA ASP A 98 -13.34 13.88 -30.08
C ASP A 98 -12.46 12.64 -29.79
N LYS A 99 -11.52 12.78 -28.84
CA LYS A 99 -10.59 11.75 -28.38
C LYS A 99 -10.56 11.69 -26.86
N ASN A 100 -9.86 10.68 -26.34
CA ASN A 100 -9.62 10.60 -24.90
C ASN A 100 -8.91 11.87 -24.41
N THR A 101 -9.33 12.34 -23.25
CA THR A 101 -8.78 13.53 -22.60
C THR A 101 -7.90 13.14 -21.45
N ILE A 102 -6.77 13.81 -21.32
CA ILE A 102 -5.82 13.64 -20.23
C ILE A 102 -5.80 14.93 -19.43
N ILE A 103 -6.10 14.84 -18.14
CA ILE A 103 -6.00 15.95 -17.19
C ILE A 103 -4.83 15.63 -16.26
N LYS A 104 -3.92 16.59 -16.08
CA LYS A 104 -2.80 16.50 -15.14
C LYS A 104 -2.74 17.74 -14.28
N TYR A 105 -2.36 17.58 -13.04
CA TYR A 105 -2.14 18.66 -12.08
C TYR A 105 -1.35 18.20 -10.88
N ASN A 106 -0.72 19.14 -10.19
CA ASN A 106 0.03 18.87 -8.96
C ASN A 106 -0.86 19.07 -7.73
N LEU A 107 -0.55 18.31 -6.67
CA LEU A 107 -1.15 18.45 -5.34
C LEU A 107 -0.17 19.11 -4.40
N LYS A 108 -0.66 19.92 -3.45
CA LYS A 108 0.15 20.58 -2.43
C LYS A 108 -0.25 20.14 -1.02
N ASN A 109 0.74 20.15 -0.13
CA ASN A 109 0.54 19.96 1.31
C ASN A 109 -0.15 18.63 1.68
N MET A 110 0.06 17.58 0.88
CA MET A 110 -0.60 16.30 1.08
C MET A 110 0.08 15.41 2.10
N PHE A 111 1.38 15.59 2.31
CA PHE A 111 2.14 14.80 3.26
C PHE A 111 2.21 15.47 4.64
N ARG A 112 2.00 14.64 5.66
CA ARG A 112 2.48 14.91 7.02
C ARG A 112 3.75 14.12 7.22
N GLN A 113 4.78 14.76 7.75
CA GLN A 113 6.05 14.13 8.04
C GLN A 113 6.28 14.09 9.55
N SER A 114 6.65 12.92 10.05
CA SER A 114 7.14 12.71 11.41
C SER A 114 8.43 11.91 11.30
N ASP A 115 9.55 12.52 11.62
CA ASP A 115 10.90 11.97 11.41
C ASP A 115 11.10 11.54 9.95
N ASN A 116 11.31 10.25 9.70
CA ASN A 116 11.44 9.69 8.35
C ASN A 116 10.15 9.12 7.78
N LEU A 117 9.05 9.11 8.55
CA LEU A 117 7.75 8.61 8.12
C LEU A 117 6.95 9.70 7.42
N LEU A 118 6.54 9.44 6.20
CA LEU A 118 5.62 10.25 5.42
C LEU A 118 4.23 9.63 5.47
N THR A 119 3.24 10.43 5.83
CA THR A 119 1.83 10.04 5.89
C THR A 119 1.04 10.80 4.84
N LEU A 120 0.42 10.10 3.91
CA LEU A 120 -0.52 10.61 2.93
C LEU A 120 -1.93 10.17 3.31
N ASN A 121 -2.82 11.15 3.59
CA ASN A 121 -4.26 10.91 3.73
C ASN A 121 -4.94 11.43 2.47
N ILE A 122 -5.51 10.55 1.67
CA ILE A 122 -6.09 10.91 0.38
C ILE A 122 -7.40 10.16 0.14
N GLY A 123 -8.34 10.84 -0.50
CA GLY A 123 -9.62 10.26 -0.89
C GLY A 123 -10.04 10.66 -2.29
N TYR A 124 -10.75 9.75 -2.96
CA TYR A 124 -11.37 10.01 -4.25
C TYR A 124 -12.64 9.16 -4.39
N PRO A 125 -13.73 9.67 -5.01
CA PRO A 125 -15.02 8.96 -5.04
C PRO A 125 -15.09 7.77 -6.00
N LYS A 126 -14.08 7.55 -6.81
CA LYS A 126 -13.99 6.45 -7.79
C LYS A 126 -12.68 5.68 -7.60
N THR A 127 -12.55 4.54 -8.25
CA THR A 127 -11.29 3.76 -8.29
C THR A 127 -10.12 4.64 -8.75
N PHE A 128 -9.02 4.60 -8.02
CA PHE A 128 -7.77 5.28 -8.36
C PHE A 128 -6.56 4.45 -7.97
N GLY A 129 -5.45 4.70 -8.63
CA GLY A 129 -4.15 4.11 -8.32
C GLY A 129 -3.23 5.12 -7.66
N ILE A 130 -2.28 4.62 -6.88
CA ILE A 130 -1.13 5.40 -6.37
C ILE A 130 0.13 4.69 -6.87
N LEU A 131 0.95 5.42 -7.61
CA LEU A 131 2.25 4.97 -8.10
C LEU A 131 3.34 5.67 -7.28
N PHE A 132 4.25 4.90 -6.74
CA PHE A 132 5.37 5.38 -5.92
C PHE A 132 6.65 5.41 -6.75
N SER A 133 7.66 6.11 -6.24
CA SER A 133 9.00 6.10 -6.84
C SER A 133 9.61 4.69 -6.83
N GLU A 134 10.55 4.44 -7.72
CA GLU A 134 11.28 3.15 -7.82
C GLU A 134 12.00 2.76 -6.52
N LYS A 135 12.31 3.74 -5.67
CA LYS A 135 12.99 3.54 -4.37
C LYS A 135 12.07 3.06 -3.26
N THR A 136 10.75 3.07 -3.48
CA THR A 136 9.77 2.66 -2.47
C THR A 136 9.43 1.18 -2.65
N ASP A 137 9.93 0.34 -1.77
CA ASP A 137 9.67 -1.11 -1.81
C ASP A 137 8.49 -1.53 -0.96
N GLN A 138 8.18 -0.74 0.07
CA GLN A 138 7.20 -1.06 1.09
C GLN A 138 6.40 0.16 1.50
N ILE A 139 5.11 -0.01 1.71
CA ILE A 139 4.20 0.97 2.28
C ILE A 139 3.34 0.35 3.37
N PHE A 140 2.70 1.18 4.16
CA PHE A 140 1.68 0.78 5.13
C PHE A 140 0.34 1.41 4.72
N LEU A 141 -0.58 0.59 4.24
CA LEU A 141 -1.93 1.01 3.86
C LEU A 141 -2.89 0.73 5.02
N ASN A 142 -3.44 1.78 5.63
CA ASN A 142 -4.30 1.65 6.81
C ASN A 142 -3.66 0.80 7.92
N ASN A 143 -2.38 1.01 8.21
CA ASN A 143 -1.53 0.25 9.13
C ASN A 143 -1.25 -1.23 8.71
N GLN A 144 -1.58 -1.64 7.50
CA GLN A 144 -1.21 -2.94 6.97
C GLN A 144 -0.05 -2.80 5.99
N ILE A 145 0.96 -3.64 6.17
CA ILE A 145 2.11 -3.63 5.27
C ILE A 145 1.73 -4.14 3.88
N ILE A 146 2.23 -3.45 2.86
CA ILE A 146 2.17 -3.88 1.47
C ILE A 146 3.58 -3.80 0.88
N GLN A 147 4.10 -4.92 0.43
CA GLN A 147 5.31 -4.95 -0.40
C GLN A 147 4.92 -4.57 -1.83
N LEU A 148 5.56 -3.54 -2.36
CA LEU A 148 5.33 -3.09 -3.72
C LEU A 148 6.14 -3.97 -4.68
N GLY A 149 5.47 -4.52 -5.70
CA GLY A 149 6.13 -5.23 -6.77
C GLY A 149 6.81 -4.28 -7.77
N ASP A 150 7.22 -4.81 -8.93
CA ASP A 150 7.94 -4.06 -9.96
C ASP A 150 7.20 -2.81 -10.45
N LYS A 151 5.87 -2.81 -10.41
CA LYS A 151 5.05 -1.66 -10.84
C LYS A 151 5.00 -0.51 -9.83
N LYS A 152 5.53 -0.71 -8.64
CA LYS A 152 5.56 0.29 -7.54
C LYS A 152 4.22 0.99 -7.32
N GLY A 153 3.12 0.25 -7.35
CA GLY A 153 1.79 0.85 -7.28
C GLY A 153 0.75 -0.01 -6.58
N ILE A 154 -0.29 0.68 -6.10
CA ILE A 154 -1.48 0.08 -5.51
C ILE A 154 -2.74 0.61 -6.19
N SER A 155 -3.84 -0.11 -6.07
CA SER A 155 -5.16 0.31 -6.56
C SER A 155 -6.18 0.33 -5.43
N ILE A 156 -6.90 1.44 -5.31
CA ILE A 156 -8.00 1.63 -4.37
C ILE A 156 -9.30 1.44 -5.13
N ASN A 157 -9.83 0.22 -5.07
CA ASN A 157 -11.04 -0.16 -5.81
C ASN A 157 -12.30 0.43 -5.17
N GLY A 158 -13.18 0.98 -6.02
CA GLY A 158 -14.42 1.62 -5.56
C GLY A 158 -14.23 3.01 -4.96
N GLY A 159 -13.00 3.48 -4.84
CA GLY A 159 -12.68 4.77 -4.23
C GLY A 159 -12.75 4.75 -2.69
N GLY A 160 -12.81 5.94 -2.10
CA GLY A 160 -12.82 6.14 -0.65
C GLY A 160 -11.58 6.85 -0.15
N TYR A 161 -11.45 6.96 1.18
CA TYR A 161 -10.29 7.54 1.86
C TYR A 161 -9.34 6.44 2.31
N VAL A 162 -8.05 6.70 2.13
CA VAL A 162 -6.96 5.82 2.58
C VAL A 162 -5.88 6.61 3.30
N ASN A 163 -5.27 5.96 4.27
CA ASN A 163 -4.04 6.40 4.91
C ASN A 163 -2.89 5.55 4.35
N VAL A 164 -1.89 6.21 3.81
CA VAL A 164 -0.67 5.57 3.30
C VAL A 164 0.52 6.14 4.03
N ASP A 165 1.23 5.29 4.73
CA ASP A 165 2.50 5.64 5.37
C ASP A 165 3.65 4.95 4.64
N TYR A 166 4.77 5.63 4.49
CA TYR A 166 6.02 5.04 3.99
C TYR A 166 7.24 5.83 4.46
N TYR A 167 8.39 5.18 4.48
CA TYR A 167 9.62 5.83 4.88
C TYR A 167 10.24 6.64 3.72
N SER A 168 10.62 7.88 4.01
CA SER A 168 11.29 8.78 3.05
C SER A 168 12.73 8.39 2.75
N LYS A 169 13.31 7.52 3.58
CA LYS A 169 14.69 7.01 3.47
C LYS A 169 14.70 5.51 3.61
N ASN A 170 15.72 4.87 3.07
CA ASN A 170 15.99 3.47 3.36
C ASN A 170 16.54 3.35 4.79
N LEU A 171 15.74 2.79 5.68
CA LEU A 171 16.04 2.59 7.11
C LEU A 171 16.34 1.12 7.41
N LYS A 172 17.08 0.49 6.52
CA LYS A 172 17.40 -0.92 6.56
C LYS A 172 18.63 -1.17 7.44
N HIS A 173 18.46 -1.99 8.47
CA HIS A 173 19.51 -2.60 9.27
C HIS A 173 19.67 -4.04 8.81
N ILE A 174 20.89 -4.52 8.68
CA ILE A 174 21.18 -5.92 8.33
C ILE A 174 22.00 -6.52 9.46
N GLU A 175 21.46 -7.57 10.06
CA GLU A 175 22.13 -8.38 11.07
C GLU A 175 22.49 -9.73 10.48
N GLU A 176 23.74 -10.14 10.68
CA GLU A 176 24.26 -11.39 10.18
C GLU A 176 24.14 -12.49 11.25
N VAL A 177 23.43 -13.55 10.93
CA VAL A 177 23.30 -14.73 11.78
C VAL A 177 24.09 -15.87 11.18
N ILE A 178 25.01 -16.46 11.97
CA ILE A 178 25.72 -17.67 11.59
C ILE A 178 25.09 -18.83 12.34
N TRP A 179 24.54 -19.78 11.58
CA TRP A 179 24.00 -21.02 12.13
C TRP A 179 24.63 -22.22 11.41
N GLU A 180 25.34 -23.01 12.20
CA GLU A 180 26.19 -24.10 11.68
C GLU A 180 27.23 -23.58 10.66
N GLU A 181 27.18 -24.05 9.42
CA GLU A 181 28.06 -23.60 8.33
C GLU A 181 27.37 -22.52 7.43
N ASN A 182 26.10 -22.18 7.72
CA ASN A 182 25.32 -21.28 6.92
C ASN A 182 25.32 -19.87 7.51
N LYS A 183 25.25 -18.90 6.61
CA LYS A 183 25.21 -17.48 6.91
C LYS A 183 23.89 -16.91 6.40
N PHE A 184 23.14 -16.26 7.28
CA PHE A 184 21.84 -15.69 7.00
C PHE A 184 21.85 -14.19 7.27
N ASP A 185 21.26 -13.41 6.37
CA ASP A 185 21.02 -11.98 6.57
C ASP A 185 19.60 -11.76 7.09
N VAL A 186 19.49 -11.16 8.27
CA VAL A 186 18.24 -10.69 8.84
C VAL A 186 18.12 -9.21 8.61
N GLU A 187 17.11 -8.81 7.86
CA GLU A 187 16.87 -7.42 7.49
C GLU A 187 15.79 -6.82 8.39
N ILE A 188 16.10 -5.72 9.09
CA ILE A 188 15.15 -4.98 9.92
C ILE A 188 14.96 -3.59 9.32
N ILE A 189 13.72 -3.22 8.98
CA ILE A 189 13.33 -1.90 8.48
C ILE A 189 12.53 -1.20 9.56
N THR A 190 13.08 -0.13 10.12
CA THR A 190 12.41 0.69 11.14
C THR A 190 13.05 2.07 11.26
N ASP A 191 12.29 3.05 11.77
CA ASP A 191 12.76 4.38 12.16
C ASP A 191 13.13 4.46 13.66
N SER A 192 13.04 3.35 14.38
CA SER A 192 13.51 3.22 15.76
C SER A 192 14.96 2.78 15.79
N GLU A 193 15.71 3.21 16.79
CA GLU A 193 17.00 2.61 17.09
C GLU A 193 16.77 1.16 17.52
N ILE A 194 17.63 0.27 17.03
CA ILE A 194 17.63 -1.17 17.33
C ILE A 194 18.91 -1.46 18.10
N ASP A 195 18.75 -2.11 19.24
CA ASP A 195 19.85 -2.57 20.09
C ASP A 195 19.69 -4.05 20.44
N GLU A 196 20.76 -4.65 20.97
CA GLU A 196 20.76 -6.00 21.58
C GLU A 196 20.17 -7.09 20.68
N PHE A 197 20.48 -7.06 19.36
CA PHE A 197 20.04 -8.12 18.46
C PHE A 197 20.67 -9.46 18.88
N ASN A 198 19.83 -10.50 19.01
CA ASN A 198 20.22 -11.83 19.39
C ASN A 198 19.42 -12.90 18.65
N PHE A 199 20.09 -13.93 18.18
CA PHE A 199 19.50 -15.16 17.66
C PHE A 199 19.79 -16.31 18.64
N ASP A 200 18.74 -16.91 19.19
CA ASP A 200 18.82 -18.07 20.06
C ASP A 200 18.32 -19.31 19.33
N GLN A 201 19.26 -20.21 19.02
CA GLN A 201 18.98 -21.43 18.30
C GLN A 201 18.18 -22.43 19.17
N GLU A 202 18.42 -22.50 20.49
CA GLU A 202 17.74 -23.46 21.37
C GLU A 202 16.25 -23.14 21.52
N SER A 203 15.95 -21.89 21.76
CA SER A 203 14.56 -21.39 21.86
C SER A 203 13.92 -21.10 20.50
N LYS A 204 14.70 -21.16 19.41
CA LYS A 204 14.25 -20.83 18.04
C LYS A 204 13.64 -19.44 17.98
N SER A 205 14.40 -18.46 18.42
CA SER A 205 13.92 -17.09 18.51
C SER A 205 14.95 -16.07 18.05
N ILE A 206 14.43 -14.94 17.58
CA ILE A 206 15.17 -13.71 17.34
C ILE A 206 14.63 -12.69 18.30
N SER A 207 15.53 -11.99 19.04
CA SER A 207 15.15 -10.87 19.89
C SER A 207 15.98 -9.64 19.60
N PHE A 208 15.40 -8.47 19.83
CA PHE A 208 16.05 -7.16 19.74
C PHE A 208 15.26 -6.11 20.50
N GLN A 209 15.94 -5.04 20.93
CA GLN A 209 15.32 -3.91 21.62
C GLN A 209 14.85 -2.85 20.60
N VAL A 210 13.66 -2.29 20.83
CA VAL A 210 13.18 -1.08 20.15
C VAL A 210 13.03 0.05 21.16
N ASN A 211 13.60 1.21 20.85
CA ASN A 211 13.69 2.33 21.80
C ASN A 211 12.48 3.27 21.71
N GLU A 212 11.66 3.16 20.66
CA GLU A 212 10.55 4.05 20.40
C GLU A 212 9.23 3.30 20.20
N LYS A 213 8.14 3.90 20.71
CA LYS A 213 6.78 3.40 20.52
C LYS A 213 6.17 3.88 19.21
N ASN A 214 5.18 3.14 18.72
CA ASN A 214 4.38 3.49 17.54
C ASN A 214 5.17 3.64 16.22
N LYS A 215 6.41 3.15 16.17
CA LYS A 215 7.17 3.01 14.94
C LYS A 215 6.88 1.65 14.29
N PHE A 216 6.80 1.64 12.97
CA PHE A 216 6.70 0.36 12.26
C PHE A 216 8.04 -0.37 12.31
N VAL A 217 7.99 -1.66 12.57
CA VAL A 217 9.13 -2.57 12.53
C VAL A 217 8.79 -3.70 11.58
N THR A 218 9.60 -3.89 10.56
CA THR A 218 9.51 -5.03 9.65
C THR A 218 10.80 -5.81 9.71
N ILE A 219 10.73 -7.08 10.06
CA ILE A 219 11.86 -8.00 9.99
C ILE A 219 11.65 -8.98 8.85
N SER A 220 12.68 -9.14 8.02
CA SER A 220 12.67 -10.07 6.87
C SER A 220 13.84 -11.04 7.00
N MET A 221 13.58 -12.33 6.80
CA MET A 221 14.56 -13.40 6.97
C MET A 221 14.21 -14.60 6.10
N GLU A 222 15.16 -15.46 5.89
CA GLU A 222 14.93 -16.76 5.25
C GLU A 222 14.12 -17.68 6.17
N GLU A 223 13.14 -18.41 5.61
CA GLU A 223 12.33 -19.38 6.38
C GLU A 223 13.20 -20.58 6.86
N GLU A 224 14.37 -20.78 6.26
CA GLU A 224 15.38 -21.75 6.72
C GLU A 224 15.98 -21.37 8.08
N LEU A 225 16.20 -20.07 8.33
CA LEU A 225 16.72 -19.60 9.61
C LEU A 225 15.67 -19.77 10.71
N LEU A 226 14.44 -19.34 10.45
CA LEU A 226 13.36 -19.40 11.41
C LEU A 226 12.02 -19.62 10.69
N GLY A 227 11.51 -20.85 10.76
CA GLY A 227 10.25 -21.23 10.12
C GLY A 227 9.02 -20.93 10.97
N GLY A 228 7.89 -20.71 10.31
CA GLY A 228 6.61 -20.46 10.97
C GLY A 228 5.84 -21.72 11.35
N PRO A 229 4.70 -21.59 12.05
CA PRO A 229 4.03 -20.36 12.46
C PRO A 229 4.78 -19.57 13.53
N TYR A 230 4.62 -18.22 13.51
CA TYR A 230 5.36 -17.32 14.39
C TYR A 230 4.51 -16.85 15.56
N VAL A 231 5.16 -16.59 16.69
CA VAL A 231 4.63 -15.83 17.81
C VAL A 231 5.55 -14.64 18.03
N ILE A 232 4.97 -13.44 18.13
CA ILE A 232 5.75 -12.22 18.39
C ILE A 232 5.31 -11.65 19.73
N LEU A 233 6.31 -11.42 20.58
CA LEU A 233 6.14 -10.84 21.90
C LEU A 233 6.79 -9.45 21.95
N LEU A 234 6.22 -8.56 22.73
CA LEU A 234 6.80 -7.29 23.18
C LEU A 234 6.83 -7.34 24.72
N ASN A 235 8.00 -7.35 25.33
CA ASN A 235 8.14 -7.49 26.78
C ASN A 235 7.35 -8.70 27.32
N ASP A 236 7.48 -9.86 26.69
CA ASP A 236 6.79 -11.12 26.99
C ASP A 236 5.28 -11.13 26.72
N GLU A 237 4.68 -10.02 26.25
CA GLU A 237 3.27 -9.94 25.90
C GLU A 237 3.06 -10.11 24.39
N LYS A 238 2.11 -10.97 23.99
CA LYS A 238 1.83 -11.25 22.58
C LYS A 238 1.27 -10.02 21.87
N ILE A 239 1.90 -9.63 20.75
CA ILE A 239 1.45 -8.54 19.90
C ILE A 239 0.95 -9.03 18.55
N LYS A 240 0.18 -8.18 17.86
CA LYS A 240 -0.30 -8.43 16.49
C LYS A 240 0.80 -8.12 15.48
N TYR A 241 0.84 -8.92 14.44
CA TYR A 241 1.73 -8.73 13.31
C TYR A 241 1.05 -9.10 11.99
N THR A 242 1.63 -8.65 10.89
CA THR A 242 1.25 -9.05 9.53
C THR A 242 2.39 -9.85 8.93
N LYS A 243 2.07 -11.02 8.34
CA LYS A 243 3.03 -11.84 7.58
C LYS A 243 2.87 -11.54 6.10
N SER A 244 3.99 -11.31 5.40
CA SER A 244 4.07 -11.25 3.95
C SER A 244 5.28 -12.03 3.45
N SER A 245 5.34 -12.33 2.15
CA SER A 245 6.49 -12.93 1.48
C SER A 245 6.77 -12.14 0.22
N SER A 246 7.96 -11.58 0.10
CA SER A 246 8.38 -10.80 -1.07
C SER A 246 9.23 -11.61 -2.06
N LYS A 247 9.83 -12.71 -1.59
CA LYS A 247 10.69 -13.62 -2.35
C LYS A 247 10.36 -15.05 -1.95
N GLU A 248 10.68 -16.00 -2.82
CA GLU A 248 10.63 -17.43 -2.50
C GLU A 248 11.57 -17.71 -1.31
N ASN A 249 11.11 -18.48 -0.34
CA ASN A 249 11.82 -18.82 0.90
C ASN A 249 12.12 -17.66 1.86
N TYR A 250 11.55 -16.46 1.65
CA TYR A 250 11.67 -15.34 2.56
C TYR A 250 10.33 -15.02 3.23
N VAL A 251 10.40 -14.68 4.50
CA VAL A 251 9.27 -14.17 5.27
C VAL A 251 9.56 -12.75 5.75
N SER A 252 8.57 -11.90 5.69
CA SER A 252 8.57 -10.57 6.29
C SER A 252 7.46 -10.49 7.33
N LEU A 253 7.82 -10.12 8.56
CA LEU A 253 6.92 -9.95 9.69
C LEU A 253 6.91 -8.48 10.08
N SER A 254 5.75 -7.84 10.04
CA SER A 254 5.60 -6.42 10.33
C SER A 254 4.68 -6.19 11.50
N MET A 255 5.11 -5.30 12.38
CA MET A 255 4.42 -4.95 13.61
C MET A 255 4.57 -3.46 13.92
N LYS A 256 3.75 -2.94 14.83
CA LYS A 256 3.82 -1.57 15.34
C LYS A 256 3.75 -1.62 16.87
N PRO A 257 4.88 -1.70 17.56
CA PRO A 257 4.94 -1.76 19.03
C PRO A 257 4.29 -0.54 19.67
N GLU A 258 3.45 -0.73 20.68
CA GLU A 258 2.77 0.36 21.40
C GLU A 258 3.62 0.94 22.53
N SER A 259 4.72 0.28 22.90
CA SER A 259 5.72 0.72 23.89
C SER A 259 7.13 0.38 23.42
N PRO A 260 8.16 1.05 23.95
CA PRO A 260 9.54 0.57 23.86
C PRO A 260 9.68 -0.76 24.58
N GLY A 261 10.67 -1.57 24.17
CA GLY A 261 10.98 -2.83 24.83
C GLY A 261 11.57 -3.89 23.91
N GLU A 262 11.72 -5.08 24.45
CA GLU A 262 12.24 -6.22 23.71
C GLU A 262 11.16 -6.85 22.84
N ILE A 263 11.44 -6.96 21.54
CA ILE A 263 10.67 -7.76 20.60
C ILE A 263 11.30 -9.13 20.53
N THR A 264 10.52 -10.18 20.80
CA THR A 264 10.94 -11.57 20.64
C THR A 264 10.07 -12.25 19.59
N ILE A 265 10.68 -12.79 18.55
CA ILE A 265 10.03 -13.53 17.47
C ILE A 265 10.37 -15.00 17.64
N ILE A 266 9.39 -15.82 17.92
CA ILE A 266 9.54 -17.25 18.13
C ILE A 266 9.01 -17.98 16.90
N GLY A 267 9.86 -18.80 16.28
CA GLY A 267 9.46 -19.73 15.23
C GLY A 267 9.08 -21.08 15.83
N THR A 268 8.16 -21.77 15.22
CA THR A 268 7.68 -23.07 15.74
C THR A 268 8.26 -24.26 14.99
N THR A 269 8.81 -24.05 13.81
CA THR A 269 9.54 -25.07 13.05
C THR A 269 10.92 -24.56 12.67
N VAL A 270 11.93 -25.25 13.14
CA VAL A 270 13.17 -25.38 12.35
C VAL A 270 12.85 -26.47 11.36
N ILE A 271 13.19 -26.31 10.09
CA ILE A 271 13.09 -27.39 9.12
C ILE A 271 13.83 -28.58 9.74
N PRO A 272 13.15 -29.71 10.07
CA PRO A 272 13.86 -30.80 10.66
C PRO A 272 14.87 -31.30 9.62
N GLU A 273 16.14 -31.33 9.94
CA GLU A 273 17.16 -32.02 9.16
C GLU A 273 16.99 -33.55 9.22
N PHE A 274 15.75 -34.01 9.17
CA PHE A 274 15.53 -35.40 8.81
C PHE A 274 15.73 -35.46 7.29
N SER A 275 16.99 -35.63 6.90
CA SER A 275 17.27 -36.03 5.54
C SER A 275 16.24 -37.12 5.21
N MET A 276 15.49 -36.97 4.12
CA MET A 276 14.50 -37.99 3.67
C MET A 276 15.14 -39.41 3.58
N PHE A 277 16.46 -39.50 3.62
CA PHE A 277 17.25 -40.72 3.65
C PHE A 277 17.18 -41.47 4.98
N LEU A 278 16.97 -40.82 6.14
CA LEU A 278 16.95 -41.49 7.43
C LEU A 278 15.77 -42.47 7.59
N PRO A 279 14.50 -42.09 7.28
CA PRO A 279 13.40 -43.05 7.25
C PRO A 279 13.57 -44.11 6.18
N LEU A 280 14.19 -43.77 5.05
CA LEU A 280 14.46 -44.70 3.96
C LEU A 280 15.52 -45.71 4.35
N ILE A 281 16.62 -45.28 4.99
CA ILE A 281 17.66 -46.18 5.55
C ILE A 281 17.09 -47.07 6.65
N MET A 282 16.29 -46.54 7.58
CA MET A 282 15.62 -47.35 8.61
C MET A 282 14.65 -48.39 7.97
N GLY A 283 13.90 -47.99 6.95
CA GLY A 283 13.04 -48.91 6.19
C GLY A 283 13.83 -50.02 5.51
N PHE A 284 14.97 -49.71 4.89
CA PHE A 284 15.88 -50.70 4.30
C PHE A 284 16.49 -51.65 5.34
N VAL A 285 16.94 -51.12 6.48
CA VAL A 285 17.48 -51.94 7.59
C VAL A 285 16.41 -52.91 8.09
N ILE A 286 15.17 -52.49 8.26
CA ILE A 286 14.07 -53.35 8.70
C ILE A 286 13.80 -54.45 7.67
N ILE A 287 13.72 -54.10 6.39
CA ILE A 287 13.47 -55.05 5.29
C ILE A 287 14.59 -56.09 5.21
N LEU A 288 15.85 -55.68 5.43
CA LEU A 288 16.99 -56.62 5.41
C LEU A 288 17.07 -57.53 6.65
N THR A 289 16.58 -57.04 7.81
CA THR A 289 16.68 -57.81 9.08
C THR A 289 15.51 -58.81 9.26
N VAL A 290 14.31 -58.54 8.73
CA VAL A 290 13.16 -59.41 8.86
C VAL A 290 13.37 -60.82 8.31
N PRO A 291 14.04 -61.05 7.15
CA PRO A 291 14.36 -62.41 6.69
C PRO A 291 15.30 -63.21 7.58
N PHE A 292 16.26 -62.51 8.25
CA PHE A 292 17.20 -63.14 9.15
C PHE A 292 16.54 -63.57 10.45
N MET A 293 15.59 -62.81 10.98
CA MET A 293 14.84 -63.16 12.20
C MET A 293 13.99 -64.44 12.00
N LYS A 294 13.42 -64.68 10.81
CA LYS A 294 12.71 -65.91 10.51
C LYS A 294 13.56 -67.14 10.45
N LYS A 295 14.89 -67.02 10.19
CA LYS A 295 15.82 -68.12 10.15
C LYS A 295 16.24 -68.60 11.55
N PHE A 296 16.16 -67.75 12.60
CA PHE A 296 16.48 -68.09 13.97
C PHE A 296 15.27 -68.56 14.81
N SER A 297 14.06 -68.55 14.26
CA SER A 297 12.86 -69.01 14.97
C SER A 297 12.43 -70.45 14.67
N LEU A 298 13.29 -71.24 14.02
CA LEU A 298 13.02 -72.64 13.64
C LEU A 298 14.04 -73.61 14.26
N HIS A 299 14.25 -73.47 15.58
CA HIS A 299 14.82 -74.58 16.40
C HIS A 299 14.19 -74.59 17.77
#